data_572edbbd5fa2b502d722cc86c0c54348
#
_entry.id   572edbbd5fa2b502d722cc86c0c54348
#
_cell.length_a   1.000
_cell.length_b   1.000
_cell.length_c   1.000
_cell.angle_alpha   90.00
_cell.angle_beta   90.00
_cell.angle_gamma   90.00
#
_symmetry.space_group_name_H-M   'P 1'
#
loop_
_entity.id
_entity.type
_entity.pdbx_description
1 polymer ?
#
loop_
_entity_poly.entity_id
_entity_poly.type
_entity_poly.pdbx_seq_one_letter_code
_entity_poly.pdbx_strand_id
1 'polypeptide(L)'
;MRFLAAGAAAVGTAFLWRRQVEEDGPKRALKPDTALMCPLQSKQWVSADSMLLRFGLPSDEHVLGLPVPGHVMVIDDASIYRPYSPVTIDATTSGHFDLLVKHYPGGEISTQLARMRLGDLAHVRGPCGSDFTYRRGVARRMGLVAAGTGITPMWQIIQAVLNDPEDQTRISLVYASRSTDDILLRREIDAAAARHPDRFTARYVVSSAAEGETLPAGTSVGRIDAALLREHLPPPTASADERSRVLVCGPAPLLRALCGARARDGPTAPGQRRPPLGGLLRELGYPSEDVSWL
;
A
#
# COMPACT_ATOMS: atom_id res chain seq x y z
N MET A 1 -14.50 45.26 -45.91
CA MET A 1 -13.09 44.90 -45.53
C MET A 1 -12.86 45.16 -44.09
N ARG A 2 -12.29 44.20 -43.38
CA ARG A 2 -11.88 44.06 -41.98
C ARG A 2 -12.85 43.25 -41.13
N PHE A 3 -12.66 41.96 -41.20
CA PHE A 3 -12.86 41.00 -40.07
C PHE A 3 -11.99 39.80 -40.39
N LEU A 4 -10.83 39.70 -39.78
CA LEU A 4 -10.01 38.49 -39.62
C LEU A 4 -8.76 38.87 -38.81
N ALA A 5 -8.80 38.70 -37.48
CA ALA A 5 -7.65 38.48 -36.62
C ALA A 5 -8.07 38.44 -35.14
N ALA A 6 -8.71 37.36 -34.68
CA ALA A 6 -8.94 37.12 -33.24
C ALA A 6 -8.89 35.64 -32.85
N GLY A 7 -8.33 34.75 -33.69
CA GLY A 7 -8.34 33.30 -33.42
C GLY A 7 -7.02 32.68 -32.97
N ALA A 8 -5.88 33.36 -33.01
CA ALA A 8 -4.58 32.74 -32.79
C ALA A 8 -3.98 32.92 -31.37
N ALA A 9 -4.49 33.90 -30.61
CA ALA A 9 -3.91 34.21 -29.30
C ALA A 9 -4.42 33.30 -28.15
N ALA A 10 -5.62 32.74 -28.26
CA ALA A 10 -6.21 31.95 -27.19
C ALA A 10 -5.68 30.51 -27.10
N VAL A 11 -5.22 29.94 -28.23
CA VAL A 11 -4.68 28.56 -28.26
C VAL A 11 -3.25 28.53 -27.73
N GLY A 12 -2.47 29.58 -27.99
CA GLY A 12 -1.07 29.68 -27.51
C GLY A 12 -0.95 29.83 -25.99
N THR A 13 -1.86 30.61 -25.36
CA THR A 13 -1.87 30.82 -23.92
C THR A 13 -2.34 29.58 -23.13
N ALA A 14 -3.31 28.84 -23.67
CA ALA A 14 -3.76 27.57 -23.04
C ALA A 14 -2.69 26.48 -23.11
N PHE A 15 -1.88 26.45 -24.18
CA PHE A 15 -0.78 25.48 -24.33
C PHE A 15 0.43 25.83 -23.45
N LEU A 16 0.74 27.11 -23.30
CA LEU A 16 1.79 27.59 -22.38
C LEU A 16 1.36 27.42 -20.93
N TRP A 17 0.09 27.67 -20.58
CA TRP A 17 -0.42 27.45 -19.23
C TRP A 17 -0.46 25.97 -18.85
N ARG A 18 -0.83 25.10 -19.81
CA ARG A 18 -0.78 23.65 -19.60
C ARG A 18 0.65 23.12 -19.38
N ARG A 19 1.63 23.67 -20.12
CA ARG A 19 3.05 23.34 -19.92
C ARG A 19 3.58 23.85 -18.59
N GLN A 20 3.20 25.04 -18.16
CA GLN A 20 3.62 25.63 -16.88
C GLN A 20 3.02 24.88 -15.68
N VAL A 21 1.79 24.38 -15.77
CA VAL A 21 1.15 23.58 -14.72
C VAL A 21 1.75 22.15 -14.67
N GLU A 22 2.31 21.64 -15.75
CA GLU A 22 3.07 20.38 -15.75
C GLU A 22 4.49 20.54 -15.18
N GLU A 23 5.05 21.76 -15.20
CA GLU A 23 6.36 22.06 -14.58
C GLU A 23 6.27 22.38 -13.07
N ASP A 24 5.09 22.74 -12.54
CA ASP A 24 4.86 23.10 -11.12
C ASP A 24 4.45 21.93 -10.20
N GLY A 25 4.36 20.72 -10.72
CA GLY A 25 4.10 19.53 -9.91
C GLY A 25 5.33 19.12 -9.07
N PRO A 26 5.15 18.34 -7.98
CA PRO A 26 6.27 17.89 -7.17
C PRO A 26 7.29 17.13 -8.03
N LYS A 27 8.58 17.40 -7.82
CA LYS A 27 9.67 16.73 -8.54
C LYS A 27 9.69 15.25 -8.17
N ARG A 28 9.49 14.36 -9.15
CA ARG A 28 9.49 12.91 -8.95
C ARG A 28 10.92 12.37 -9.02
N ALA A 29 11.35 11.64 -8.00
CA ALA A 29 12.69 11.07 -7.92
C ALA A 29 12.83 9.81 -8.80
N LEU A 30 11.82 8.93 -8.80
CA LEU A 30 11.83 7.72 -9.64
C LEU A 30 11.61 8.08 -11.11
N LYS A 31 12.42 7.48 -11.96
CA LYS A 31 12.31 7.55 -13.42
C LYS A 31 12.25 6.13 -13.97
N PRO A 32 11.41 5.86 -14.99
CA PRO A 32 11.39 4.55 -15.65
C PRO A 32 12.81 4.14 -16.04
N ASP A 33 13.10 2.85 -15.91
CA ASP A 33 14.35 2.19 -16.34
C ASP A 33 15.66 2.70 -15.71
N THR A 34 15.57 3.59 -14.71
CA THR A 34 16.74 4.13 -14.03
C THR A 34 16.73 3.73 -12.55
N ALA A 35 17.85 3.22 -12.04
CA ALA A 35 17.99 2.99 -10.61
C ALA A 35 18.25 4.31 -9.89
N LEU A 36 17.55 4.55 -8.80
CA LEU A 36 17.76 5.65 -7.88
C LEU A 36 18.62 5.15 -6.71
N MET A 37 19.70 5.88 -6.44
CA MET A 37 20.59 5.62 -5.30
C MET A 37 20.11 6.43 -4.10
N CYS A 38 19.63 5.73 -3.06
CA CYS A 38 19.01 6.36 -1.90
C CYS A 38 19.84 6.11 -0.64
N PRO A 39 20.38 7.16 0.02
CA PRO A 39 21.11 7.00 1.27
C PRO A 39 20.19 6.61 2.42
N LEU A 40 20.62 5.64 3.24
CA LEU A 40 19.92 5.29 4.47
C LEU A 40 20.13 6.41 5.50
N GLN A 41 19.05 7.08 5.89
CA GLN A 41 19.07 8.21 6.83
C GLN A 41 18.77 7.78 8.27
N SER A 42 17.87 6.79 8.44
CA SER A 42 17.58 6.23 9.76
C SER A 42 17.20 4.76 9.68
N LYS A 43 17.46 4.03 10.76
CA LYS A 43 17.10 2.63 10.93
C LYS A 43 16.65 2.38 12.37
N GLN A 44 15.46 1.80 12.53
CA GLN A 44 14.89 1.45 13.81
C GLN A 44 14.24 0.07 13.75
N TRP A 45 14.55 -0.81 14.70
CA TRP A 45 13.81 -2.05 14.90
C TRP A 45 12.48 -1.72 15.58
N VAL A 46 11.37 -2.14 14.95
CA VAL A 46 10.00 -1.90 15.43
C VAL A 46 9.34 -3.16 15.98
N SER A 47 9.95 -4.33 15.74
CA SER A 47 9.66 -5.60 16.40
C SER A 47 10.92 -6.46 16.39
N ALA A 48 10.83 -7.69 16.94
CA ALA A 48 11.97 -8.62 16.99
C ALA A 48 12.57 -8.94 15.61
N ASP A 49 11.78 -8.85 14.54
CA ASP A 49 12.20 -9.21 13.19
C ASP A 49 11.81 -8.18 12.11
N SER A 50 11.36 -7.01 12.50
CA SER A 50 10.95 -5.97 11.54
C SER A 50 11.57 -4.63 11.86
N MET A 51 11.99 -3.89 10.84
CA MET A 51 12.67 -2.61 10.94
C MET A 51 12.02 -1.57 10.04
N LEU A 52 12.03 -0.33 10.50
CA LEU A 52 11.68 0.85 9.73
C LEU A 52 12.96 1.52 9.24
N LEU A 53 13.08 1.70 7.93
CA LEU A 53 14.24 2.25 7.24
C LEU A 53 13.81 3.51 6.49
N ARG A 54 14.46 4.64 6.77
CA ARG A 54 14.26 5.87 6.02
C ARG A 54 15.36 6.07 5.00
N PHE A 55 14.96 6.29 3.76
CA PHE A 55 15.86 6.57 2.65
C PHE A 55 15.66 7.99 2.14
N GLY A 56 16.74 8.73 1.94
CA GLY A 56 16.72 10.08 1.40
C GLY A 56 16.45 10.11 -0.10
N LEU A 57 15.75 11.14 -0.54
CA LEU A 57 15.58 11.51 -1.95
C LEU A 57 16.60 12.58 -2.35
N PRO A 58 16.75 12.91 -3.65
CA PRO A 58 17.77 13.87 -4.12
C PRO A 58 17.69 15.26 -3.50
N SER A 59 16.51 15.71 -3.08
CA SER A 59 16.32 16.94 -2.28
C SER A 59 14.98 16.87 -1.53
N ASP A 60 14.77 17.80 -0.60
CA ASP A 60 13.55 17.92 0.19
C ASP A 60 12.30 18.24 -0.65
N GLU A 61 12.48 18.73 -1.88
CA GLU A 61 11.40 19.02 -2.82
C GLU A 61 10.94 17.78 -3.62
N HIS A 62 11.72 16.70 -3.60
CA HIS A 62 11.38 15.50 -4.33
C HIS A 62 10.36 14.65 -3.58
N VAL A 63 9.37 14.15 -4.31
CA VAL A 63 8.54 13.01 -3.89
C VAL A 63 9.05 11.75 -4.58
N LEU A 64 8.72 10.58 -4.05
CA LEU A 64 9.19 9.32 -4.63
C LEU A 64 8.65 9.09 -6.04
N GLY A 65 7.39 9.44 -6.30
CA GLY A 65 6.73 9.31 -7.61
C GLY A 65 5.97 8.01 -7.77
N LEU A 66 5.43 7.44 -6.67
CA LEU A 66 4.65 6.19 -6.70
C LEU A 66 3.15 6.43 -6.86
N PRO A 67 2.45 5.55 -7.61
CA PRO A 67 0.99 5.44 -7.49
C PRO A 67 0.60 4.87 -6.11
N VAL A 68 -0.69 4.97 -5.76
CA VAL A 68 -1.24 4.35 -4.54
C VAL A 68 -2.19 3.21 -4.94
N PRO A 69 -1.99 1.99 -4.43
CA PRO A 69 -0.75 1.50 -3.82
C PRO A 69 0.35 1.30 -4.87
N GLY A 70 1.57 1.53 -4.44
CA GLY A 70 2.74 1.33 -5.28
C GLY A 70 3.90 0.73 -4.50
N HIS A 71 4.88 0.21 -5.23
CA HIS A 71 6.07 -0.36 -4.64
C HIS A 71 7.32 0.00 -5.44
N VAL A 72 8.45 -0.15 -4.80
CA VAL A 72 9.77 -0.08 -5.41
C VAL A 72 10.41 -1.46 -5.39
N MET A 73 11.29 -1.71 -6.35
CA MET A 73 12.20 -2.86 -6.32
C MET A 73 13.51 -2.43 -5.66
N VAL A 74 13.86 -3.03 -4.54
CA VAL A 74 15.22 -2.91 -3.98
C VAL A 74 16.08 -4.01 -4.59
N ILE A 75 17.26 -3.62 -5.04
CA ILE A 75 18.15 -4.46 -5.85
C ILE A 75 19.50 -4.57 -5.15
N ASP A 76 20.07 -5.76 -5.10
CA ASP A 76 21.43 -6.00 -4.64
C ASP A 76 22.45 -6.01 -5.78
N ASP A 77 23.73 -6.16 -5.43
CA ASP A 77 24.84 -6.21 -6.38
C ASP A 77 24.80 -7.46 -7.28
N ALA A 78 24.12 -8.52 -6.87
CA ALA A 78 23.90 -9.75 -7.66
C ALA A 78 22.70 -9.65 -8.60
N SER A 79 22.07 -8.47 -8.71
CA SER A 79 20.84 -8.22 -9.48
C SER A 79 19.62 -9.01 -8.99
N ILE A 80 19.63 -9.43 -7.72
CA ILE A 80 18.46 -9.96 -7.04
C ILE A 80 17.61 -8.77 -6.59
N TYR A 81 16.30 -8.85 -6.74
CA TYR A 81 15.39 -7.79 -6.38
C TYR A 81 14.17 -8.30 -5.63
N ARG A 82 13.63 -7.46 -4.75
CA ARG A 82 12.38 -7.72 -4.03
C ARG A 82 11.53 -6.45 -3.99
N PRO A 83 10.19 -6.62 -4.11
CA PRO A 83 9.26 -5.51 -3.99
C PRO A 83 9.09 -5.06 -2.54
N TYR A 84 9.06 -3.75 -2.34
CA TYR A 84 8.75 -3.12 -1.06
C TYR A 84 7.80 -1.95 -1.28
N SER A 85 6.65 -1.95 -0.60
CA SER A 85 5.74 -0.81 -0.58
C SER A 85 6.14 0.13 0.54
N PRO A 86 6.53 1.38 0.25
CA PRO A 86 6.79 2.37 1.30
C PRO A 86 5.56 2.57 2.19
N VAL A 87 5.80 2.89 3.46
CA VAL A 87 4.73 3.30 4.39
C VAL A 87 4.44 4.80 4.33
N THR A 88 5.18 5.54 3.54
CA THR A 88 4.96 6.95 3.18
C THR A 88 4.27 7.05 1.81
N ILE A 89 3.54 8.15 1.57
CA ILE A 89 2.92 8.48 0.29
C ILE A 89 3.32 9.89 -0.17
N ASP A 90 3.37 10.12 -1.47
CA ASP A 90 3.79 11.40 -2.06
C ASP A 90 2.91 12.58 -1.64
N ALA A 91 1.63 12.34 -1.32
CA ALA A 91 0.70 13.37 -0.90
C ALA A 91 1.04 14.02 0.45
N THR A 92 1.82 13.34 1.28
CA THR A 92 2.14 13.79 2.65
C THR A 92 3.63 13.80 2.95
N THR A 93 4.48 13.33 2.03
CA THR A 93 5.92 13.13 2.30
C THR A 93 6.76 13.53 1.10
N SER A 94 7.75 14.37 1.35
CA SER A 94 8.82 14.74 0.41
C SER A 94 10.20 14.61 1.07
N GLY A 95 11.26 14.60 0.28
CA GLY A 95 12.64 14.49 0.73
C GLY A 95 13.10 13.10 1.17
N HIS A 96 12.17 12.20 1.44
CA HIS A 96 12.46 10.82 1.88
C HIS A 96 11.29 9.87 1.62
N PHE A 97 11.56 8.58 1.80
CA PHE A 97 10.52 7.54 1.92
C PHE A 97 10.94 6.52 2.97
N ASP A 98 9.94 5.89 3.59
CA ASP A 98 10.15 4.91 4.66
C ASP A 98 9.71 3.52 4.20
N LEU A 99 10.61 2.53 4.36
CA LEU A 99 10.33 1.11 4.15
C LEU A 99 10.17 0.38 5.48
N LEU A 100 9.07 -0.33 5.64
CA LEU A 100 8.87 -1.28 6.73
C LEU A 100 9.26 -2.68 6.24
N VAL A 101 10.38 -3.18 6.73
CA VAL A 101 11.03 -4.39 6.22
C VAL A 101 11.06 -5.47 7.29
N LYS A 102 10.50 -6.63 6.96
CA LYS A 102 10.67 -7.84 7.79
C LYS A 102 11.97 -8.54 7.41
N HIS A 103 12.82 -8.78 8.39
CA HIS A 103 14.05 -9.55 8.24
C HIS A 103 13.73 -11.05 8.29
N TYR A 104 14.09 -11.74 7.23
CA TYR A 104 14.00 -13.19 7.14
C TYR A 104 15.40 -13.79 7.22
N PRO A 105 15.68 -14.71 8.17
CA PRO A 105 16.92 -15.45 8.17
C PRO A 105 17.14 -16.14 6.81
N GLY A 106 18.28 -15.86 6.16
CA GLY A 106 18.58 -16.35 4.81
C GLY A 106 17.92 -15.58 3.66
N GLY A 107 17.10 -14.57 3.94
CA GLY A 107 16.58 -13.66 2.90
C GLY A 107 17.68 -12.69 2.44
N GLU A 108 18.00 -12.67 1.15
CA GLU A 108 19.10 -11.90 0.57
C GLU A 108 18.91 -10.40 0.79
N ILE A 109 17.88 -9.79 0.18
CA ILE A 109 17.63 -8.34 0.28
C ILE A 109 17.31 -7.90 1.71
N SER A 110 16.48 -8.65 2.46
CA SER A 110 16.14 -8.28 3.83
C SER A 110 17.36 -8.32 4.76
N THR A 111 18.31 -9.23 4.52
CA THR A 111 19.58 -9.31 5.26
C THR A 111 20.53 -8.19 4.86
N GLN A 112 20.63 -7.86 3.57
CA GLN A 112 21.40 -6.70 3.10
C GLN A 112 20.89 -5.42 3.77
N LEU A 113 19.58 -5.15 3.71
CA LEU A 113 18.96 -3.98 4.35
C LEU A 113 19.20 -3.95 5.87
N ALA A 114 19.15 -5.12 6.54
CA ALA A 114 19.45 -5.21 7.97
C ALA A 114 20.91 -4.90 8.31
N ARG A 115 21.85 -5.14 7.39
CA ARG A 115 23.28 -4.85 7.57
C ARG A 115 23.67 -3.43 7.20
N MET A 116 22.86 -2.70 6.45
CA MET A 116 23.15 -1.32 6.05
C MET A 116 23.42 -0.42 7.25
N ARG A 117 24.39 0.47 7.10
CA ARG A 117 24.74 1.55 8.04
C ARG A 117 24.17 2.87 7.52
N LEU A 118 24.05 3.84 8.39
CA LEU A 118 23.63 5.19 7.99
C LEU A 118 24.61 5.74 6.93
N GLY A 119 24.05 6.28 5.86
CA GLY A 119 24.79 6.77 4.69
C GLY A 119 25.02 5.73 3.58
N ASP A 120 24.87 4.42 3.85
CA ASP A 120 24.93 3.41 2.79
C ASP A 120 23.81 3.63 1.77
N LEU A 121 24.10 3.33 0.50
CA LEU A 121 23.19 3.58 -0.61
C LEU A 121 22.38 2.30 -0.96
N ALA A 122 21.07 2.42 -0.99
CA ALA A 122 20.19 1.40 -1.56
C ALA A 122 19.91 1.69 -3.03
N HIS A 123 19.95 0.65 -3.87
CA HIS A 123 19.57 0.73 -5.27
C HIS A 123 18.06 0.45 -5.38
N VAL A 124 17.31 1.44 -5.86
CA VAL A 124 15.85 1.39 -5.91
C VAL A 124 15.38 1.64 -7.34
N ARG A 125 14.49 0.80 -7.84
CA ARG A 125 13.82 0.97 -9.14
C ARG A 125 12.31 1.09 -8.98
N GLY A 126 11.69 1.85 -9.86
CA GLY A 126 10.26 2.07 -9.94
C GLY A 126 9.95 3.27 -10.83
N PRO A 127 8.73 3.78 -10.80
CA PRO A 127 7.59 3.32 -9.99
C PRO A 127 7.04 1.97 -10.47
N CYS A 128 6.68 1.10 -9.52
CA CYS A 128 5.94 -0.11 -9.81
C CYS A 128 4.54 0.01 -9.22
N GLY A 129 3.53 -0.19 -10.04
CA GLY A 129 2.12 -0.21 -9.62
C GLY A 129 1.65 -1.62 -9.30
N SER A 130 0.37 -1.72 -8.98
CA SER A 130 -0.36 -2.97 -8.85
C SER A 130 -1.52 -2.99 -9.85
N ASP A 131 -2.23 -4.12 -9.92
CA ASP A 131 -3.46 -4.21 -10.74
C ASP A 131 -4.61 -3.35 -10.22
N PHE A 132 -4.48 -2.80 -9.01
CA PHE A 132 -5.38 -1.83 -8.43
C PHE A 132 -4.66 -0.49 -8.27
N THR A 133 -5.28 0.57 -8.75
CA THR A 133 -4.83 1.95 -8.51
C THR A 133 -5.95 2.71 -7.83
N TYR A 134 -5.66 3.23 -6.65
CA TYR A 134 -6.59 4.08 -5.93
C TYR A 134 -6.78 5.41 -6.66
N ARG A 135 -8.03 5.82 -6.74
CA ARG A 135 -8.46 7.16 -7.13
C ARG A 135 -9.68 7.50 -6.30
N ARG A 136 -9.86 8.75 -5.90
CA ARG A 136 -11.07 9.21 -5.20
C ARG A 136 -12.32 8.71 -5.93
N GLY A 137 -13.26 8.14 -5.18
CA GLY A 137 -14.52 7.63 -5.72
C GLY A 137 -14.42 6.27 -6.44
N VAL A 138 -13.28 5.57 -6.41
CA VAL A 138 -13.14 4.22 -6.98
C VAL A 138 -14.05 3.21 -6.27
N ALA A 139 -14.38 3.44 -5.02
CA ALA A 139 -15.32 2.67 -4.22
C ALA A 139 -15.94 3.54 -3.12
N ARG A 140 -17.16 3.21 -2.71
CA ARG A 140 -17.79 3.80 -1.52
C ARG A 140 -17.30 3.13 -0.25
N ARG A 141 -16.98 1.86 -0.32
CA ARG A 141 -16.52 1.03 0.80
C ARG A 141 -15.33 0.19 0.37
N MET A 142 -14.31 0.15 1.21
CA MET A 142 -13.12 -0.67 0.97
C MET A 142 -12.87 -1.61 2.15
N GLY A 143 -12.82 -2.90 1.87
CA GLY A 143 -12.34 -3.91 2.81
C GLY A 143 -10.87 -4.19 2.54
N LEU A 144 -10.02 -4.04 3.53
CA LEU A 144 -8.60 -4.31 3.44
C LEU A 144 -8.27 -5.51 4.32
N VAL A 145 -7.66 -6.53 3.74
CA VAL A 145 -7.23 -7.73 4.48
C VAL A 145 -5.73 -7.87 4.36
N ALA A 146 -5.03 -7.76 5.48
CA ALA A 146 -3.59 -7.78 5.52
C ALA A 146 -3.04 -8.87 6.46
N ALA A 147 -1.83 -9.37 6.19
CA ALA A 147 -1.06 -10.13 7.17
C ALA A 147 0.43 -9.76 7.11
N GLY A 148 1.03 -9.58 8.30
CA GLY A 148 2.43 -9.19 8.43
C GLY A 148 2.75 -7.91 7.66
N THR A 149 3.81 -7.92 6.84
CA THR A 149 4.19 -6.76 6.00
C THR A 149 3.20 -6.44 4.88
N GLY A 150 2.22 -7.29 4.60
CA GLY A 150 1.10 -6.96 3.70
C GLY A 150 0.28 -5.75 4.15
N ILE A 151 0.51 -5.23 5.34
CA ILE A 151 -0.05 -3.96 5.82
C ILE A 151 0.47 -2.75 5.05
N THR A 152 1.68 -2.80 4.47
CA THR A 152 2.32 -1.62 3.88
C THR A 152 1.55 -1.03 2.69
N PRO A 153 1.10 -1.79 1.67
CA PRO A 153 0.25 -1.22 0.62
C PRO A 153 -1.14 -0.82 1.13
N MET A 154 -1.68 -1.50 2.15
CA MET A 154 -2.96 -1.12 2.75
C MET A 154 -2.84 0.22 3.48
N TRP A 155 -1.71 0.45 4.16
CA TRP A 155 -1.45 1.71 4.85
C TRP A 155 -1.33 2.89 3.88
N GLN A 156 -0.75 2.69 2.70
CA GLN A 156 -0.76 3.71 1.63
C GLN A 156 -2.19 4.12 1.26
N ILE A 157 -3.08 3.15 1.07
CA ILE A 157 -4.49 3.42 0.71
C ILE A 157 -5.21 4.14 1.86
N ILE A 158 -5.03 3.67 3.10
CA ILE A 158 -5.63 4.29 4.28
C ILE A 158 -5.21 5.75 4.37
N GLN A 159 -3.91 6.05 4.22
CA GLN A 159 -3.41 7.42 4.21
C GLN A 159 -4.02 8.25 3.07
N ALA A 160 -4.04 7.72 1.85
CA ALA A 160 -4.56 8.44 0.69
C ALA A 160 -6.04 8.82 0.84
N VAL A 161 -6.86 7.89 1.36
CA VAL A 161 -8.29 8.13 1.61
C VAL A 161 -8.50 9.09 2.77
N LEU A 162 -7.81 8.89 3.90
CA LEU A 162 -8.11 9.65 5.11
C LEU A 162 -7.54 11.07 5.09
N ASN A 163 -6.44 11.29 4.37
CA ASN A 163 -5.84 12.62 4.21
C ASN A 163 -6.53 13.47 3.12
N ASP A 164 -7.41 12.88 2.31
CA ASP A 164 -8.24 13.62 1.36
C ASP A 164 -9.58 14.00 2.02
N PRO A 165 -9.82 15.30 2.30
CA PRO A 165 -11.05 15.75 2.97
C PRO A 165 -12.30 15.59 2.09
N GLU A 166 -12.14 15.49 0.76
CA GLU A 166 -13.25 15.31 -0.16
C GLU A 166 -13.58 13.83 -0.41
N ASP A 167 -12.71 12.91 0.01
CA ASP A 167 -13.00 11.48 -0.12
C ASP A 167 -13.93 11.01 1.00
N GLN A 168 -15.03 10.38 0.62
CA GLN A 168 -16.04 9.84 1.54
C GLN A 168 -15.99 8.32 1.65
N THR A 169 -14.93 7.69 1.13
CA THR A 169 -14.74 6.24 1.20
C THR A 169 -14.65 5.78 2.65
N ARG A 170 -15.40 4.73 2.98
CA ARG A 170 -15.32 4.05 4.26
C ARG A 170 -14.40 2.84 4.14
N ILE A 171 -13.49 2.68 5.07
CA ILE A 171 -12.50 1.61 5.09
C ILE A 171 -12.69 0.74 6.32
N SER A 172 -12.68 -0.58 6.13
CA SER A 172 -12.52 -1.56 7.19
C SER A 172 -11.26 -2.38 6.97
N LEU A 173 -10.42 -2.48 7.98
CA LEU A 173 -9.18 -3.25 7.98
C LEU A 173 -9.31 -4.49 8.85
N VAL A 174 -9.02 -5.66 8.30
CA VAL A 174 -8.78 -6.90 9.04
C VAL A 174 -7.29 -7.24 8.90
N TYR A 175 -6.56 -7.20 10.02
CA TYR A 175 -5.12 -7.34 10.00
C TYR A 175 -4.64 -8.49 10.89
N ALA A 176 -3.99 -9.50 10.28
CA ALA A 176 -3.47 -10.67 10.95
C ALA A 176 -1.97 -10.54 11.27
N SER A 177 -1.58 -10.95 12.46
CA SER A 177 -0.18 -11.00 12.93
C SER A 177 0.07 -12.30 13.72
N ARG A 178 1.32 -12.61 14.04
CA ARG A 178 1.63 -13.80 14.85
C ARG A 178 1.27 -13.58 16.33
N SER A 179 1.66 -12.44 16.86
CA SER A 179 1.43 -11.98 18.24
C SER A 179 1.04 -10.52 18.26
N THR A 180 0.71 -9.98 19.41
CA THR A 180 0.41 -8.55 19.61
C THR A 180 1.61 -7.67 19.30
N ASP A 181 2.83 -8.10 19.63
CA ASP A 181 4.08 -7.38 19.33
C ASP A 181 4.43 -7.35 17.85
N ASP A 182 3.88 -8.28 17.06
CA ASP A 182 4.04 -8.33 15.62
C ASP A 182 3.02 -7.48 14.84
N ILE A 183 2.13 -6.76 15.51
CA ILE A 183 1.17 -5.85 14.85
C ILE A 183 1.91 -4.57 14.44
N LEU A 184 2.46 -4.59 13.23
CA LEU A 184 3.21 -3.45 12.67
C LEU A 184 2.29 -2.25 12.42
N LEU A 185 2.81 -1.02 12.59
CA LEU A 185 2.07 0.25 12.42
C LEU A 185 0.83 0.36 13.33
N ARG A 186 0.79 -0.39 14.42
CA ARG A 186 -0.40 -0.41 15.27
C ARG A 186 -0.78 0.96 15.78
N ARG A 187 0.20 1.73 16.31
CA ARG A 187 -0.04 3.06 16.86
C ARG A 187 -0.62 4.02 15.82
N GLU A 188 -0.08 3.96 14.61
CA GLU A 188 -0.51 4.76 13.46
C GLU A 188 -1.93 4.39 13.03
N ILE A 189 -2.23 3.10 12.97
CA ILE A 189 -3.55 2.57 12.59
C ILE A 189 -4.60 2.95 13.65
N ASP A 190 -4.32 2.72 14.94
CA ASP A 190 -5.22 3.05 16.04
C ASP A 190 -5.47 4.57 16.11
N ALA A 191 -4.42 5.38 15.92
CA ALA A 191 -4.56 6.84 15.86
C ALA A 191 -5.40 7.31 14.66
N ALA A 192 -5.26 6.66 13.50
CA ALA A 192 -6.08 6.95 12.34
C ALA A 192 -7.55 6.56 12.57
N ALA A 193 -7.82 5.41 13.17
CA ALA A 193 -9.18 4.98 13.52
C ALA A 193 -9.84 5.92 14.53
N ALA A 194 -9.08 6.37 15.54
CA ALA A 194 -9.58 7.32 16.52
C ALA A 194 -9.89 8.71 15.93
N ARG A 195 -9.13 9.16 14.93
CA ARG A 195 -9.37 10.45 14.24
C ARG A 195 -10.50 10.39 13.21
N HIS A 196 -10.80 9.22 12.68
CA HIS A 196 -11.78 9.03 11.60
C HIS A 196 -12.76 7.89 11.91
N PRO A 197 -13.45 7.90 13.08
CA PRO A 197 -14.27 6.77 13.55
C PRO A 197 -15.43 6.42 12.59
N ASP A 198 -15.95 7.40 11.84
CA ASP A 198 -17.05 7.19 10.89
C ASP A 198 -16.59 6.62 9.54
N ARG A 199 -15.27 6.71 9.26
CA ARG A 199 -14.71 6.31 7.96
C ARG A 199 -13.70 5.18 8.02
N PHE A 200 -13.10 4.90 9.18
CA PHE A 200 -12.08 3.88 9.31
C PHE A 200 -12.22 3.03 10.56
N THR A 201 -12.25 1.73 10.37
CA THR A 201 -12.23 0.74 11.46
C THR A 201 -11.11 -0.28 11.23
N ALA A 202 -10.49 -0.74 12.33
CA ALA A 202 -9.46 -1.76 12.28
C ALA A 202 -9.79 -2.91 13.25
N ARG A 203 -9.60 -4.14 12.78
CA ARG A 203 -9.70 -5.37 13.55
C ARG A 203 -8.43 -6.16 13.43
N TYR A 204 -7.87 -6.56 14.57
CA TYR A 204 -6.63 -7.33 14.64
C TYR A 204 -6.92 -8.79 14.98
N VAL A 205 -6.15 -9.69 14.37
CA VAL A 205 -6.19 -11.12 14.65
C VAL A 205 -4.77 -11.58 14.90
N VAL A 206 -4.52 -12.19 16.07
CA VAL A 206 -3.21 -12.75 16.37
C VAL A 206 -3.29 -14.27 16.46
N SER A 207 -2.27 -14.95 15.90
CA SER A 207 -2.25 -16.42 15.89
C SER A 207 -2.06 -17.00 17.29
N SER A 208 -1.40 -16.26 18.17
CA SER A 208 -1.15 -16.64 19.57
C SER A 208 -1.07 -15.41 20.47
N ALA A 209 -1.43 -15.59 21.71
CA ALA A 209 -1.20 -14.65 22.81
C ALA A 209 -0.51 -15.40 23.96
N ALA A 210 0.25 -14.68 24.77
CA ALA A 210 0.82 -15.27 25.98
C ALA A 210 -0.29 -15.63 26.97
N GLU A 211 -0.05 -16.63 27.81
CA GLU A 211 -0.99 -17.00 28.87
C GLU A 211 -1.19 -15.82 29.84
N GLY A 212 -2.45 -15.42 30.06
CA GLY A 212 -2.78 -14.27 30.89
C GLY A 212 -2.58 -12.89 30.22
N GLU A 213 -2.17 -12.84 28.96
CA GLU A 213 -2.04 -11.57 28.23
C GLU A 213 -3.41 -10.90 28.02
N THR A 214 -3.53 -9.65 28.48
CA THR A 214 -4.71 -8.83 28.17
C THR A 214 -4.61 -8.33 26.74
N LEU A 215 -5.46 -8.85 25.87
CA LEU A 215 -5.48 -8.41 24.49
C LEU A 215 -5.95 -6.97 24.38
N PRO A 216 -5.26 -6.16 23.59
CA PRO A 216 -5.69 -4.79 23.31
C PRO A 216 -7.04 -4.77 22.58
N ALA A 217 -7.80 -3.68 22.76
CA ALA A 217 -9.10 -3.49 22.11
C ALA A 217 -9.05 -3.77 20.59
N GLY A 218 -10.10 -4.40 20.08
CA GLY A 218 -10.16 -4.77 18.66
C GLY A 218 -9.28 -5.95 18.26
N THR A 219 -8.68 -6.70 19.20
CA THR A 219 -7.82 -7.86 18.93
C THR A 219 -8.49 -9.16 19.39
N SER A 220 -8.36 -10.21 18.58
CA SER A 220 -8.80 -11.58 18.91
C SER A 220 -7.70 -12.59 18.59
N VAL A 221 -7.68 -13.73 19.31
CA VAL A 221 -6.80 -14.85 18.99
C VAL A 221 -7.48 -15.76 17.98
N GLY A 222 -6.75 -16.21 16.98
CA GLY A 222 -7.25 -17.14 15.97
C GLY A 222 -6.69 -16.89 14.57
N ARG A 223 -7.50 -17.19 13.59
CA ARG A 223 -7.23 -16.97 12.17
C ARG A 223 -8.37 -16.20 11.52
N ILE A 224 -8.07 -15.55 10.42
CA ILE A 224 -9.11 -14.93 9.58
C ILE A 224 -10.00 -16.06 9.03
N ASP A 225 -11.27 -16.00 9.35
CA ASP A 225 -12.29 -16.94 8.90
C ASP A 225 -13.49 -16.22 8.25
N ALA A 226 -14.46 -17.00 7.75
CA ALA A 226 -15.63 -16.46 7.08
C ALA A 226 -16.54 -15.63 8.00
N ALA A 227 -16.60 -15.95 9.29
CA ALA A 227 -17.43 -15.22 10.26
C ALA A 227 -16.85 -13.83 10.50
N LEU A 228 -15.55 -13.74 10.76
CA LEU A 228 -14.83 -12.49 10.95
C LEU A 228 -14.92 -11.58 9.70
N LEU A 229 -14.72 -12.17 8.52
CA LEU A 229 -14.80 -11.42 7.27
C LEU A 229 -16.22 -10.87 7.03
N ARG A 230 -17.25 -11.68 7.32
CA ARG A 230 -18.65 -11.26 7.14
C ARG A 230 -19.03 -10.14 8.10
N GLU A 231 -18.47 -10.14 9.30
CA GLU A 231 -18.72 -9.10 10.31
C GLU A 231 -18.02 -7.78 9.97
N HIS A 232 -16.80 -7.83 9.42
CA HIS A 232 -15.94 -6.66 9.33
C HIS A 232 -15.72 -6.13 7.91
N LEU A 233 -15.89 -6.94 6.87
CA LEU A 233 -15.76 -6.44 5.50
C LEU A 233 -17.08 -5.82 5.00
N PRO A 234 -17.01 -4.84 4.09
CA PRO A 234 -18.21 -4.34 3.43
C PRO A 234 -18.89 -5.48 2.66
N PRO A 235 -20.24 -5.51 2.58
CA PRO A 235 -20.92 -6.53 1.79
C PRO A 235 -20.49 -6.46 0.33
N PRO A 236 -20.62 -7.56 -0.43
CA PRO A 236 -20.45 -7.54 -1.88
C PRO A 236 -21.28 -6.44 -2.53
N THR A 237 -20.79 -5.89 -3.63
CA THR A 237 -21.47 -4.80 -4.37
C THR A 237 -22.89 -5.22 -4.77
N ALA A 238 -23.89 -4.51 -4.28
CA ALA A 238 -25.29 -4.73 -4.64
C ALA A 238 -25.75 -3.82 -5.80
N SER A 239 -25.13 -2.64 -5.94
CA SER A 239 -25.44 -1.66 -6.99
C SER A 239 -24.20 -0.82 -7.32
N ALA A 240 -24.23 -0.15 -8.46
CA ALA A 240 -23.12 0.73 -8.89
C ALA A 240 -22.84 1.86 -7.88
N ASP A 241 -23.88 2.37 -7.20
CA ASP A 241 -23.77 3.44 -6.21
C ASP A 241 -23.19 2.95 -4.87
N GLU A 242 -23.22 1.65 -4.61
CA GLU A 242 -22.69 1.02 -3.39
C GLU A 242 -21.45 0.20 -3.65
N ARG A 243 -20.66 0.58 -4.65
CA ARG A 243 -19.47 -0.17 -5.04
C ARG A 243 -18.54 -0.43 -3.86
N SER A 244 -18.34 -1.71 -3.57
CA SER A 244 -17.37 -2.22 -2.60
C SER A 244 -16.11 -2.71 -3.31
N ARG A 245 -14.96 -2.58 -2.67
CA ARG A 245 -13.69 -3.17 -3.13
C ARG A 245 -13.03 -3.89 -1.97
N VAL A 246 -12.49 -5.08 -2.23
CA VAL A 246 -11.70 -5.83 -1.25
C VAL A 246 -10.29 -5.99 -1.77
N LEU A 247 -9.31 -5.57 -0.96
CA LEU A 247 -7.90 -5.74 -1.27
C LEU A 247 -7.27 -6.67 -0.25
N VAL A 248 -6.46 -7.60 -0.75
CA VAL A 248 -5.78 -8.60 0.07
C VAL A 248 -4.29 -8.51 -0.15
N CYS A 249 -3.49 -8.45 0.92
CA CYS A 249 -2.03 -8.55 0.85
C CYS A 249 -1.47 -9.33 2.03
N GLY A 250 -0.53 -10.21 1.75
CA GLY A 250 0.10 -11.02 2.79
C GLY A 250 0.74 -12.28 2.23
N PRO A 251 1.18 -13.20 3.11
CA PRO A 251 1.86 -14.41 2.70
C PRO A 251 0.95 -15.35 1.90
N ALA A 252 1.57 -16.18 1.07
CA ALA A 252 0.88 -17.12 0.17
C ALA A 252 -0.22 -17.98 0.86
N PRO A 253 -0.07 -18.47 2.09
CA PRO A 253 -1.16 -19.19 2.76
C PRO A 253 -2.44 -18.33 2.96
N LEU A 254 -2.30 -17.04 3.28
CA LEU A 254 -3.43 -16.13 3.40
C LEU A 254 -4.12 -15.95 2.04
N LEU A 255 -3.34 -15.65 0.99
CA LEU A 255 -3.86 -15.44 -0.36
C LEU A 255 -4.59 -16.70 -0.87
N ARG A 256 -4.04 -17.90 -0.60
CA ARG A 256 -4.72 -19.15 -0.94
C ARG A 256 -6.03 -19.34 -0.19
N ALA A 257 -6.08 -19.04 1.09
CA ALA A 257 -7.29 -19.20 1.90
C ALA A 257 -8.38 -18.21 1.46
N LEU A 258 -8.03 -16.97 1.16
CA LEU A 258 -8.98 -15.91 0.85
C LEU A 258 -9.37 -15.86 -0.62
N CYS A 259 -8.39 -16.07 -1.53
CA CYS A 259 -8.58 -15.85 -2.97
C CYS A 259 -8.52 -17.17 -3.79
N GLY A 260 -8.15 -18.30 -3.19
CA GLY A 260 -8.10 -19.62 -3.83
C GLY A 260 -6.70 -20.11 -4.20
N ALA A 261 -6.59 -21.38 -4.53
CA ALA A 261 -5.32 -22.13 -4.68
C ALA A 261 -4.37 -21.65 -5.80
N ARG A 262 -4.79 -20.68 -6.63
CA ARG A 262 -4.00 -20.16 -7.75
C ARG A 262 -3.53 -18.72 -7.56
N ALA A 263 -3.68 -18.14 -6.37
CA ALA A 263 -2.99 -16.90 -6.04
C ALA A 263 -1.48 -17.21 -6.05
N ARG A 264 -0.78 -16.81 -7.11
CA ARG A 264 0.68 -16.99 -7.24
C ARG A 264 1.37 -16.08 -6.22
N ASP A 265 2.52 -16.53 -5.76
CA ASP A 265 3.41 -15.70 -4.96
C ASP A 265 3.90 -14.52 -5.83
N GLY A 266 3.40 -13.33 -5.55
CA GLY A 266 3.81 -12.09 -6.20
C GLY A 266 2.76 -11.42 -7.10
N PRO A 267 3.02 -10.17 -7.48
CA PRO A 267 2.14 -9.42 -8.36
C PRO A 267 2.04 -10.07 -9.74
N THR A 268 0.84 -10.05 -10.32
CA THR A 268 0.61 -10.54 -11.69
C THR A 268 1.40 -9.66 -12.67
N ALA A 269 2.20 -10.25 -13.53
CA ALA A 269 2.89 -9.47 -14.57
C ALA A 269 1.89 -8.73 -15.47
N PRO A 270 2.22 -7.51 -15.94
CA PRO A 270 1.33 -6.76 -16.84
C PRO A 270 0.89 -7.63 -18.03
N GLY A 271 -0.41 -7.69 -18.29
CA GLY A 271 -1.01 -8.46 -19.38
C GLY A 271 -1.33 -9.93 -19.07
N GLN A 272 -0.99 -10.48 -17.92
CA GLN A 272 -1.45 -11.80 -17.51
C GLN A 272 -2.89 -11.74 -17.00
N ARG A 273 -3.75 -12.67 -17.46
CA ARG A 273 -5.10 -12.82 -16.91
C ARG A 273 -5.01 -13.31 -15.46
N ARG A 274 -5.68 -12.60 -14.56
CA ARG A 274 -5.84 -13.06 -13.19
C ARG A 274 -6.55 -14.41 -13.17
N PRO A 275 -6.13 -15.34 -12.30
CA PRO A 275 -6.92 -16.53 -12.07
C PRO A 275 -8.29 -16.15 -11.48
N PRO A 276 -9.34 -16.96 -11.74
CA PRO A 276 -10.65 -16.69 -11.14
C PRO A 276 -10.56 -16.70 -9.62
N LEU A 277 -11.31 -15.80 -8.99
CA LEU A 277 -11.42 -15.74 -7.54
C LEU A 277 -11.95 -17.07 -7.01
N GLY A 278 -11.31 -17.58 -5.96
CA GLY A 278 -11.72 -18.73 -5.17
C GLY A 278 -11.71 -18.42 -3.67
N GLY A 279 -11.66 -19.45 -2.84
CA GLY A 279 -11.53 -19.34 -1.39
C GLY A 279 -12.67 -18.59 -0.70
N LEU A 280 -12.40 -18.13 0.53
CA LEU A 280 -13.42 -17.55 1.40
C LEU A 280 -14.13 -16.33 0.80
N LEU A 281 -13.43 -15.48 0.05
CA LEU A 281 -14.07 -14.30 -0.54
C LEU A 281 -15.10 -14.66 -1.60
N ARG A 282 -14.84 -15.70 -2.41
CA ARG A 282 -15.85 -16.22 -3.35
C ARG A 282 -17.03 -16.83 -2.62
N GLU A 283 -16.80 -17.62 -1.57
CA GLU A 283 -17.84 -18.23 -0.73
C GLU A 283 -18.73 -17.17 -0.06
N LEU A 284 -18.16 -16.01 0.25
CA LEU A 284 -18.87 -14.85 0.78
C LEU A 284 -19.61 -14.03 -0.29
N GLY A 285 -19.54 -14.43 -1.57
CA GLY A 285 -20.27 -13.82 -2.67
C GLY A 285 -19.58 -12.62 -3.34
N TYR A 286 -18.29 -12.37 -3.07
CA TYR A 286 -17.58 -11.29 -3.75
C TYR A 286 -17.33 -11.67 -5.22
N PRO A 287 -17.65 -10.78 -6.19
CA PRO A 287 -17.30 -10.96 -7.57
C PRO A 287 -15.80 -10.74 -7.79
N SER A 288 -15.22 -11.41 -8.80
CA SER A 288 -13.77 -11.35 -9.06
C SER A 288 -13.26 -9.95 -9.35
N GLU A 289 -14.07 -9.11 -9.98
CA GLU A 289 -13.76 -7.72 -10.32
C GLU A 289 -13.68 -6.80 -9.10
N ASP A 290 -14.31 -7.17 -7.98
CA ASP A 290 -14.30 -6.38 -6.75
C ASP A 290 -13.16 -6.78 -5.80
N VAL A 291 -12.44 -7.85 -6.09
CA VAL A 291 -11.31 -8.33 -5.28
C VAL A 291 -10.00 -8.13 -6.00
N SER A 292 -9.03 -7.52 -5.33
CA SER A 292 -7.65 -7.40 -5.80
C SER A 292 -6.69 -7.92 -4.73
N TRP A 293 -5.64 -8.62 -5.16
CA TRP A 293 -4.52 -8.98 -4.27
C TRP A 293 -3.26 -8.31 -4.75
N LEU A 294 -2.47 -7.82 -3.76
CA LEU A 294 -1.30 -6.98 -3.96
C LEU A 294 -0.03 -7.75 -3.62
#